data_b438dd9d2894ad4f4786bf65920ec5e1
#
_entry.id   b438dd9d2894ad4f4786bf65920ec5e1
#
_cell.length_a   1.000
_cell.length_b   1.000
_cell.length_c   1.000
_cell.angle_alpha   90.00
_cell.angle_beta   90.00
_cell.angle_gamma   90.00
#
_symmetry.space_group_name_H-M   'P 1'
#
loop_
_entity.id
_entity.type
_entity.pdbx_description
1 polymer ?
#
loop_
_entity_poly.entity_id
_entity_poly.type
_entity_poly.pdbx_seq_one_letter_code
_entity_poly.pdbx_strand_id
1 'polypeptide(L)'
;MSEVNFPYDEWVTDAMRNVLRRALKKLTCGEDLGQHHLYINFETNGDNVSVPDFLKAQYPDEITIVLQHQFQDLYLDDRGFEVTLSFGGQNQRLYIPFDVVTSFADPSVNFGIQIKSEVTKS
;
A
#
# COMPACT_ATOMS: atom_id res chain seq x y z
N MET A 1 24.58 31.81 6.59
CA MET A 1 23.76 31.79 5.42
C MET A 1 23.01 30.50 5.31
N SER A 2 21.74 30.56 5.13
CA SER A 2 20.96 29.35 5.05
C SER A 2 20.88 28.89 3.61
N GLU A 3 20.82 27.58 3.46
CA GLU A 3 20.70 26.99 2.16
C GLU A 3 19.27 26.60 1.90
N VAL A 4 18.87 26.76 0.68
CA VAL A 4 17.56 26.32 0.27
C VAL A 4 17.59 24.82 0.18
N ASN A 5 16.62 24.19 0.83
CA ASN A 5 16.53 22.74 0.85
C ASN A 5 15.49 22.28 -0.17
N PHE A 6 15.91 21.37 -1.04
CA PHE A 6 15.03 20.78 -2.04
C PHE A 6 14.99 19.27 -1.81
N PRO A 7 14.12 18.79 -0.95
CA PRO A 7 14.08 17.36 -0.64
C PRO A 7 13.37 16.58 -1.75
N TYR A 8 14.02 16.48 -2.88
CA TYR A 8 13.44 15.84 -4.05
C TYR A 8 13.04 14.40 -3.77
N ASP A 9 13.85 13.66 -3.01
CA ASP A 9 13.54 12.26 -2.73
C ASP A 9 12.24 12.13 -1.97
N GLU A 10 12.01 13.02 -1.02
CA GLU A 10 10.74 13.00 -0.27
C GLU A 10 9.57 13.35 -1.18
N TRP A 11 9.76 14.32 -2.04
CA TRP A 11 8.69 14.73 -2.94
C TRP A 11 8.34 13.63 -3.91
N VAL A 12 9.34 12.92 -4.43
CA VAL A 12 9.09 11.81 -5.34
C VAL A 12 8.40 10.68 -4.60
N THR A 13 8.85 10.37 -3.40
CA THR A 13 8.23 9.33 -2.59
C THR A 13 6.76 9.66 -2.31
N ASP A 14 6.47 10.89 -1.95
CA ASP A 14 5.10 11.31 -1.72
C ASP A 14 4.26 11.19 -2.98
N ALA A 15 4.84 11.55 -4.11
CA ALA A 15 4.12 11.44 -5.38
C ALA A 15 3.82 10.00 -5.72
N MET A 16 4.75 9.10 -5.47
CA MET A 16 4.52 7.68 -5.74
C MET A 16 3.41 7.13 -4.86
N ARG A 17 3.40 7.50 -3.59
CA ARG A 17 2.33 7.06 -2.70
C ARG A 17 1.00 7.65 -3.10
N ASN A 18 1.02 8.86 -3.64
CA ASN A 18 -0.21 9.46 -4.13
C ASN A 18 -0.76 8.74 -5.36
N VAL A 19 0.09 8.14 -6.17
CA VAL A 19 -0.39 7.32 -7.28
C VAL A 19 -1.25 6.18 -6.74
N LEU A 20 -0.75 5.50 -5.71
CA LEU A 20 -1.53 4.43 -5.10
C LEU A 20 -2.84 4.96 -4.52
N ARG A 21 -2.79 6.08 -3.81
CA ARG A 21 -3.99 6.65 -3.23
C ARG A 21 -5.03 6.94 -4.32
N ARG A 22 -4.59 7.48 -5.44
CA ARG A 22 -5.52 7.81 -6.53
C ARG A 22 -6.13 6.55 -7.13
N ALA A 23 -5.34 5.49 -7.27
CA ALA A 23 -5.89 4.23 -7.78
C ALA A 23 -6.94 3.68 -6.83
N LEU A 24 -6.64 3.66 -5.53
CA LEU A 24 -7.59 3.15 -4.54
C LEU A 24 -8.83 4.02 -4.47
N LYS A 25 -8.68 5.33 -4.64
CA LYS A 25 -9.83 6.22 -4.59
C LYS A 25 -10.81 5.94 -5.71
N LYS A 26 -10.33 5.59 -6.90
CA LYS A 26 -11.22 5.23 -7.98
C LYS A 26 -12.07 4.02 -7.61
N LEU A 27 -11.48 3.07 -6.90
CA LEU A 27 -12.23 1.89 -6.49
C LEU A 27 -13.29 2.21 -5.45
N THR A 28 -13.00 3.16 -4.55
CA THR A 28 -14.01 3.55 -3.56
C THR A 28 -15.15 4.34 -4.18
N CYS A 29 -14.94 4.89 -5.38
CA CYS A 29 -15.98 5.62 -6.08
C CYS A 29 -16.83 4.74 -6.98
N GLY A 30 -16.69 3.43 -6.85
CA GLY A 30 -17.52 2.51 -7.60
C GLY A 30 -16.93 2.02 -8.90
N GLU A 31 -15.69 2.39 -9.20
CA GLU A 31 -15.04 1.87 -10.39
C GLU A 31 -14.74 0.40 -10.21
N ASP A 32 -14.82 -0.34 -11.28
CA ASP A 32 -14.53 -1.76 -11.26
C ASP A 32 -13.08 -1.98 -11.65
N LEU A 33 -12.41 -2.90 -10.96
CA LEU A 33 -11.04 -3.25 -11.32
C LEU A 33 -10.93 -3.82 -12.73
N GLY A 34 -11.98 -4.50 -13.20
CA GLY A 34 -11.89 -5.15 -14.49
C GLY A 34 -10.78 -6.18 -14.49
N GLN A 35 -9.82 -6.03 -15.38
CA GLN A 35 -8.69 -6.93 -15.46
C GLN A 35 -7.47 -6.44 -14.68
N HIS A 36 -7.60 -5.33 -13.99
CA HIS A 36 -6.48 -4.81 -13.22
C HIS A 36 -6.26 -5.64 -11.97
N HIS A 37 -5.00 -5.75 -11.59
CA HIS A 37 -4.59 -6.41 -10.36
C HIS A 37 -3.64 -5.46 -9.66
N LEU A 38 -3.98 -5.07 -8.45
CA LEU A 38 -3.13 -4.14 -7.72
C LEU A 38 -2.31 -4.93 -6.70
N TYR A 39 -1.01 -4.99 -6.92
CA TYR A 39 -0.08 -5.63 -6.00
C TYR A 39 0.52 -4.55 -5.12
N ILE A 40 0.35 -4.67 -3.82
CA ILE A 40 0.80 -3.68 -2.87
C ILE A 40 1.68 -4.37 -1.85
N ASN A 41 2.95 -3.99 -1.82
CA ASN A 41 3.89 -4.52 -0.84
C ASN A 41 4.06 -3.51 0.27
N PHE A 42 4.03 -3.96 1.52
CA PHE A 42 4.18 -3.04 2.64
C PHE A 42 4.89 -3.74 3.79
N GLU A 43 5.43 -2.94 4.68
CA GLU A 43 6.14 -3.44 5.86
C GLU A 43 5.14 -3.77 6.95
N THR A 44 5.13 -5.05 7.34
CA THR A 44 4.18 -5.51 8.36
C THR A 44 4.55 -5.04 9.75
N ASN A 45 5.83 -4.73 9.95
CA ASN A 45 6.31 -4.27 11.25
C ASN A 45 6.33 -2.75 11.36
N GLY A 46 5.74 -2.05 10.41
CA GLY A 46 5.70 -0.59 10.45
C GLY A 46 4.72 -0.07 11.47
N ASP A 47 4.87 1.20 11.79
CA ASP A 47 3.99 1.84 12.76
C ASP A 47 2.57 1.93 12.24
N ASN A 48 1.62 1.66 13.11
CA ASN A 48 0.19 1.80 12.82
C ASN A 48 -0.36 0.81 11.80
N VAL A 49 0.41 -0.22 11.46
CA VAL A 49 -0.10 -1.29 10.62
C VAL A 49 -0.96 -2.21 11.46
N SER A 50 -2.13 -2.54 10.95
CA SER A 50 -3.01 -3.49 11.63
C SER A 50 -3.24 -4.68 10.72
N VAL A 51 -2.67 -5.82 11.09
CA VAL A 51 -2.85 -7.09 10.38
C VAL A 51 -3.03 -8.17 11.42
N PRO A 52 -3.65 -9.29 11.06
CA PRO A 52 -3.80 -10.40 12.01
C PRO A 52 -2.45 -10.91 12.47
N ASP A 53 -2.42 -11.42 13.71
CA ASP A 53 -1.18 -11.90 14.30
C ASP A 53 -0.55 -13.02 13.49
N PHE A 54 -1.35 -13.91 12.92
CA PHE A 54 -0.78 -15.01 12.16
C PHE A 54 -0.07 -14.52 10.89
N LEU A 55 -0.56 -13.43 10.30
CA LEU A 55 0.11 -12.85 9.13
C LEU A 55 1.42 -12.20 9.54
N LYS A 56 1.42 -11.54 10.68
CA LYS A 56 2.64 -10.91 11.16
C LYS A 56 3.68 -11.96 11.53
N ALA A 57 3.24 -13.10 12.06
CA ALA A 57 4.15 -14.18 12.39
C ALA A 57 4.73 -14.81 11.13
N GLN A 58 3.93 -14.98 10.09
CA GLN A 58 4.37 -15.56 8.84
C GLN A 58 5.24 -14.59 8.03
N TYR A 59 4.92 -13.30 8.10
CA TYR A 59 5.60 -12.26 7.32
C TYR A 59 6.02 -11.16 8.28
N PRO A 60 7.10 -11.39 9.03
CA PRO A 60 7.47 -10.42 10.07
C PRO A 60 8.03 -9.11 9.53
N ASP A 61 8.48 -9.09 8.29
CA ASP A 61 9.08 -7.88 7.74
C ASP A 61 8.16 -7.19 6.73
N GLU A 62 7.67 -7.93 5.75
CA GLU A 62 6.83 -7.33 4.72
C GLU A 62 5.99 -8.39 4.05
N ILE A 63 4.95 -7.94 3.38
CA ILE A 63 4.05 -8.83 2.66
C ILE A 63 3.50 -8.09 1.45
N THR A 64 3.19 -8.85 0.41
CA THR A 64 2.51 -8.30 -0.76
C THR A 64 1.07 -8.79 -0.75
N ILE A 65 0.14 -7.85 -0.80
CA ILE A 65 -1.27 -8.19 -0.96
C ILE A 65 -1.70 -7.88 -2.38
N VAL A 66 -2.76 -8.55 -2.80
CA VAL A 66 -3.28 -8.38 -4.16
C VAL A 66 -4.74 -7.98 -4.07
N LEU A 67 -5.08 -6.86 -4.67
CA LEU A 67 -6.47 -6.45 -4.78
C LEU A 67 -6.99 -6.89 -6.14
N GLN A 68 -7.92 -7.82 -6.11
CA GLN A 68 -8.61 -8.30 -7.29
C GLN A 68 -10.10 -8.21 -7.02
N HIS A 69 -10.85 -9.13 -7.59
CA HIS A 69 -12.31 -9.07 -7.45
C HIS A 69 -12.79 -9.40 -6.04
N GLN A 70 -11.93 -9.92 -5.17
CA GLN A 70 -12.38 -10.49 -3.91
C GLN A 70 -12.15 -9.60 -2.70
N PHE A 71 -11.73 -8.38 -2.91
CA PHE A 71 -11.58 -7.48 -1.77
C PHE A 71 -12.92 -6.85 -1.42
N GLN A 72 -13.09 -6.45 -0.16
CA GLN A 72 -14.32 -5.86 0.32
C GLN A 72 -14.01 -4.69 1.23
N ASP A 73 -14.98 -3.78 1.31
CA ASP A 73 -15.00 -2.72 2.31
C ASP A 73 -13.70 -1.92 2.32
N LEU A 74 -13.35 -1.40 1.15
CA LEU A 74 -12.17 -0.56 1.00
C LEU A 74 -12.50 0.86 1.43
N TYR A 75 -11.76 1.37 2.42
CA TYR A 75 -11.92 2.74 2.90
C TYR A 75 -10.57 3.42 2.93
N LEU A 76 -10.56 4.70 2.57
CA LEU A 76 -9.36 5.51 2.62
C LEU A 76 -9.51 6.60 3.66
N ASP A 77 -8.41 6.89 4.37
CA ASP A 77 -8.34 8.11 5.16
C ASP A 77 -7.06 8.85 4.78
N ASP A 78 -6.71 9.87 5.53
CA ASP A 78 -5.56 10.70 5.18
C ASP A 78 -4.25 9.96 5.29
N ARG A 79 -4.18 8.90 6.09
CA ARG A 79 -2.93 8.23 6.39
C ARG A 79 -2.78 6.88 5.75
N GLY A 80 -3.89 6.24 5.37
CA GLY A 80 -3.80 4.90 4.84
C GLY A 80 -5.12 4.41 4.33
N PHE A 81 -5.24 3.08 4.26
CA PHE A 81 -6.47 2.49 3.78
C PHE A 81 -6.77 1.20 4.54
N GLU A 82 -8.05 0.89 4.62
CA GLU A 82 -8.54 -0.35 5.20
C GLU A 82 -9.15 -1.20 4.12
N VAL A 83 -8.96 -2.49 4.21
CA VAL A 83 -9.55 -3.40 3.24
C VAL A 83 -9.74 -4.76 3.89
N THR A 84 -10.77 -5.48 3.46
CA THR A 84 -11.01 -6.85 3.89
C THR A 84 -10.56 -7.78 2.79
N LEU A 85 -9.66 -8.70 3.13
CA LEU A 85 -9.13 -9.69 2.20
C LEU A 85 -9.28 -11.07 2.80
N SER A 86 -9.29 -12.07 1.92
CA SER A 86 -9.40 -13.46 2.35
C SER A 86 -8.02 -14.08 2.43
N PHE A 87 -7.73 -14.69 3.57
CA PHE A 87 -6.50 -15.44 3.78
C PHE A 87 -6.88 -16.80 4.32
N GLY A 88 -6.50 -17.85 3.58
CA GLY A 88 -6.83 -19.19 4.02
C GLY A 88 -8.31 -19.45 4.19
N GLY A 89 -9.11 -18.78 3.39
CA GLY A 89 -10.56 -18.95 3.45
C GLY A 89 -11.27 -18.10 4.47
N GLN A 90 -10.53 -17.26 5.21
CA GLN A 90 -11.12 -16.40 6.23
C GLN A 90 -10.90 -14.94 5.86
N ASN A 91 -11.95 -14.15 6.03
CA ASN A 91 -11.86 -12.72 5.76
C ASN A 91 -11.16 -12.02 6.92
N GLN A 92 -10.17 -11.21 6.57
CA GLN A 92 -9.39 -10.48 7.56
C GLN A 92 -9.40 -8.99 7.20
N ARG A 93 -9.48 -8.17 8.22
CA ARG A 93 -9.47 -6.73 8.04
C ARG A 93 -8.06 -6.19 8.24
N LEU A 94 -7.57 -5.44 7.27
CA LEU A 94 -6.23 -4.86 7.34
C LEU A 94 -6.32 -3.35 7.31
N TYR A 95 -5.43 -2.70 8.04
CA TYR A 95 -5.21 -1.26 7.89
C TYR A 95 -3.76 -1.03 7.54
N ILE A 96 -3.52 -0.33 6.44
CA ILE A 96 -2.18 -0.15 5.90
C ILE A 96 -1.93 1.33 5.70
N PRO A 97 -1.06 1.94 6.52
CA PRO A 97 -0.66 3.33 6.27
C PRO A 97 0.12 3.44 4.97
N PHE A 98 -0.07 4.55 4.26
CA PHE A 98 0.68 4.74 3.02
C PHE A 98 2.18 4.80 3.26
N ASP A 99 2.59 5.24 4.45
CA ASP A 99 4.01 5.37 4.77
C ASP A 99 4.75 4.03 4.78
N VAL A 100 4.06 2.94 5.00
CA VAL A 100 4.73 1.63 5.05
C VAL A 100 4.70 0.90 3.73
N VAL A 101 4.08 1.47 2.70
CA VAL A 101 4.03 0.85 1.39
C VAL A 101 5.37 1.03 0.70
N THR A 102 5.93 -0.07 0.20
CA THR A 102 7.23 -0.05 -0.44
C THR A 102 7.19 -0.28 -1.93
N SER A 103 6.11 -0.85 -2.44
CA SER A 103 5.97 -0.99 -3.89
C SER A 103 4.50 -1.15 -4.25
N PHE A 104 4.20 -0.81 -5.49
CA PHE A 104 2.86 -0.88 -6.02
C PHE A 104 2.97 -1.23 -7.50
N ALA A 105 2.20 -2.19 -7.95
CA ALA A 105 2.28 -2.62 -9.33
C ALA A 105 0.91 -3.03 -9.85
N ASP A 106 0.71 -2.85 -11.14
CA ASP A 106 -0.46 -3.33 -11.87
C ASP A 106 0.06 -4.02 -13.12
N PRO A 107 0.32 -5.32 -13.05
CA PRO A 107 0.91 -6.01 -14.19
C PRO A 107 0.02 -6.07 -15.43
N SER A 108 -1.28 -5.86 -15.27
CA SER A 108 -2.18 -5.89 -16.44
C SER A 108 -1.83 -4.81 -17.45
N VAL A 109 -1.18 -3.74 -17.01
CA VAL A 109 -0.76 -2.64 -17.88
C VAL A 109 0.74 -2.38 -17.78
N ASN A 110 1.50 -3.35 -17.29
CA ASN A 110 2.94 -3.25 -17.16
C ASN A 110 3.38 -2.04 -16.33
N PHE A 111 2.63 -1.74 -15.28
CA PHE A 111 2.95 -0.60 -14.44
C PHE A 111 3.51 -1.07 -13.12
N GLY A 112 4.57 -0.41 -12.64
CA GLY A 112 5.11 -0.72 -11.33
C GLY A 112 5.97 0.41 -10.84
N ILE A 113 5.93 0.66 -9.53
CA ILE A 113 6.81 1.63 -8.89
C ILE A 113 7.37 1.03 -7.62
N GLN A 114 8.60 1.40 -7.34
CA GLN A 114 9.30 1.01 -6.12
C GLN A 114 9.47 2.27 -5.29
N ILE A 115 8.93 2.26 -4.08
CA ILE A 115 8.96 3.42 -3.23
C ILE A 115 10.09 3.22 -2.24
N LYS A 116 11.04 4.14 -2.25
CA LYS A 116 12.15 4.03 -1.34
C LYS A 116 11.67 4.19 0.08
N SER A 117 12.15 3.31 0.95
CA SER A 117 11.86 3.45 2.36
C SER A 117 12.62 4.63 2.93
N GLU A 118 11.95 5.38 3.75
CA GLU A 118 12.60 6.46 4.44
C GLU A 118 13.55 5.98 5.50
N VAL A 119 13.37 4.78 5.94
CA VAL A 119 14.21 4.21 6.94
C VAL A 119 15.46 3.78 6.29
N THR A 120 16.44 4.53 6.42
CA THR A 120 17.61 4.15 5.81
C THR A 120 18.40 3.41 6.69
N LYS A 121 18.94 2.67 6.42
CA LYS A 121 19.62 2.09 7.11
C LYS A 121 20.83 2.34 6.97
N SER A 122 21.34 2.49 7.28
CA SER A 122 22.51 2.79 7.07
C SER A 122 23.49 2.27 7.23
#